data_d4cea1661429af54d51367808c18123a
#
_entry.id   d4cea1661429af54d51367808c18123a
#
_cell.length_a   1.000
_cell.length_b   1.000
_cell.length_c   1.000
_cell.angle_alpha   90.00
_cell.angle_beta   90.00
_cell.angle_gamma   90.00
#
_symmetry.space_group_name_H-M   'P 1'
#
loop_
_entity.id
_entity.type
_entity.pdbx_description
1 polymer ?
#
loop_
_entity_poly.entity_id
_entity_poly.type
_entity_poly.pdbx_seq_one_letter_code
_entity_poly.pdbx_strand_id
1 'polypeptide(L)'
;MPRKPNYDRDELIERARDLFWQRGWAGTSLKDLEALLQMKPGSFYAAFGSKEALFALAMEKYATDGRERLKALAEKHGPIKALQLFPELVVQNDGAPTKACMLSKTLLELHAHSHPLAHEANLYLLKMEAHFAELFQQAQSAGDIDVSRDPKVLARRYQSDLLGLRVSAEREGVDGKAIAAEIANDLIRL
;
A
#
# COMPACT_ATOMS: atom_id res chain seq x y z
N MET A 1 -11.13 10.79 -37.27
CA MET A 1 -11.14 11.00 -35.82
C MET A 1 -10.62 9.74 -35.12
N PRO A 2 -9.66 9.81 -34.20
CA PRO A 2 -9.26 8.64 -33.44
C PRO A 2 -10.47 8.14 -32.63
N ARG A 3 -10.75 6.85 -32.73
CA ARG A 3 -11.83 6.20 -31.97
C ARG A 3 -11.47 6.30 -30.49
N LYS A 4 -12.33 6.93 -29.65
CA LYS A 4 -12.12 6.93 -28.20
C LYS A 4 -11.97 5.47 -27.73
N PRO A 5 -10.97 5.17 -26.88
CA PRO A 5 -10.83 3.84 -26.31
C PRO A 5 -12.14 3.46 -25.59
N ASN A 6 -12.61 2.24 -25.80
CA ASN A 6 -13.85 1.74 -25.19
C ASN A 6 -13.58 1.08 -23.83
N TYR A 7 -12.60 1.62 -23.06
CA TYR A 7 -12.22 1.11 -21.73
C TYR A 7 -11.95 2.28 -20.80
N ASP A 8 -12.28 2.10 -19.54
CA ASP A 8 -11.88 2.97 -18.45
C ASP A 8 -10.42 2.65 -18.07
N ARG A 9 -9.53 3.64 -18.26
CA ARG A 9 -8.10 3.48 -18.00
C ARG A 9 -7.81 3.21 -16.53
N ASP A 10 -8.57 3.81 -15.64
CA ASP A 10 -8.39 3.66 -14.18
C ASP A 10 -8.82 2.26 -13.74
N GLU A 11 -9.92 1.71 -14.30
CA GLU A 11 -10.32 0.32 -14.07
C GLU A 11 -9.22 -0.66 -14.52
N LEU A 12 -8.60 -0.42 -15.67
CA LEU A 12 -7.51 -1.27 -16.15
C LEU A 12 -6.27 -1.21 -15.24
N ILE A 13 -5.95 -0.03 -14.69
CA ILE A 13 -4.85 0.13 -13.72
C ILE A 13 -5.17 -0.63 -12.43
N GLU A 14 -6.40 -0.59 -11.94
CA GLU A 14 -6.82 -1.34 -10.74
C GLU A 14 -6.69 -2.86 -10.94
N ARG A 15 -7.15 -3.37 -12.07
CA ARG A 15 -7.01 -4.80 -12.41
C ARG A 15 -5.55 -5.22 -12.52
N ALA A 16 -4.71 -4.39 -13.15
CA ALA A 16 -3.28 -4.63 -13.23
C ALA A 16 -2.59 -4.56 -11.86
N ARG A 17 -2.99 -3.59 -10.99
CA ARG A 17 -2.52 -3.48 -9.61
C ARG A 17 -2.73 -4.78 -8.84
N ASP A 18 -3.91 -5.36 -8.93
CA ASP A 18 -4.25 -6.58 -8.19
C ASP A 18 -3.42 -7.79 -8.67
N LEU A 19 -3.21 -7.91 -9.98
CA LEU A 19 -2.36 -8.95 -10.54
C LEU A 19 -0.89 -8.79 -10.10
N PHE A 20 -0.34 -7.57 -10.20
CA PHE A 20 1.02 -7.27 -9.77
C PHE A 20 1.18 -7.44 -8.26
N TRP A 21 0.19 -7.03 -7.48
CA TRP A 21 0.21 -7.21 -6.03
C TRP A 21 0.26 -8.69 -5.65
N GLN A 22 -0.52 -9.53 -6.34
CA GLN A 22 -0.52 -10.97 -6.14
C GLN A 22 0.81 -11.62 -6.54
N ARG A 23 1.27 -11.36 -7.77
CA ARG A 23 2.35 -12.14 -8.40
C ARG A 23 3.73 -11.49 -8.36
N GLY A 24 3.82 -10.21 -8.04
CA GLY A 24 5.05 -9.42 -8.14
C GLY A 24 5.44 -9.05 -9.57
N TRP A 25 6.58 -8.41 -9.70
CA TRP A 25 7.14 -7.97 -10.98
C TRP A 25 7.56 -9.13 -11.89
N ALA A 26 8.42 -10.03 -11.38
CA ALA A 26 8.95 -11.15 -12.14
C ALA A 26 7.85 -12.20 -12.46
N GLY A 27 6.89 -12.37 -11.54
CA GLY A 27 5.79 -13.32 -11.67
C GLY A 27 4.68 -12.88 -12.63
N THR A 28 4.77 -11.69 -13.23
CA THR A 28 3.75 -11.15 -14.15
C THR A 28 4.36 -10.90 -15.52
N SER A 29 3.92 -11.63 -16.55
CA SER A 29 4.35 -11.42 -17.94
C SER A 29 3.44 -10.42 -18.67
N LEU A 30 3.92 -9.90 -19.83
CA LEU A 30 3.09 -9.09 -20.74
C LEU A 30 1.85 -9.86 -21.20
N LYS A 31 1.98 -11.16 -21.47
CA LYS A 31 0.86 -12.02 -21.89
C LYS A 31 -0.21 -12.11 -20.81
N ASP A 32 0.19 -12.18 -19.53
CA ASP A 32 -0.77 -12.19 -18.42
C ASP A 32 -1.56 -10.88 -18.36
N LEU A 33 -0.87 -9.74 -18.56
CA LEU A 33 -1.49 -8.43 -18.59
C LEU A 33 -2.43 -8.25 -19.78
N GLU A 34 -1.99 -8.64 -20.98
CA GLU A 34 -2.81 -8.60 -22.21
C GLU A 34 -4.08 -9.43 -22.06
N ALA A 35 -3.97 -10.63 -21.48
CA ALA A 35 -5.10 -11.52 -21.23
C ALA A 35 -6.04 -10.94 -20.15
N LEU A 36 -5.50 -10.47 -19.01
CA LEU A 36 -6.29 -9.87 -17.94
C LEU A 36 -7.05 -8.63 -18.40
N LEU A 37 -6.37 -7.74 -19.13
CA LEU A 37 -6.94 -6.46 -19.57
C LEU A 37 -7.74 -6.59 -20.87
N GLN A 38 -7.76 -7.77 -21.48
CA GLN A 38 -8.41 -8.07 -22.79
C GLN A 38 -7.91 -7.11 -23.89
N MET A 39 -6.60 -6.84 -23.89
CA MET A 39 -5.96 -5.92 -24.83
C MET A 39 -5.05 -6.67 -25.81
N LYS A 40 -5.06 -6.22 -27.07
CA LYS A 40 -4.05 -6.65 -28.03
C LYS A 40 -2.73 -5.90 -27.74
N PRO A 41 -1.55 -6.49 -28.08
CA PRO A 41 -0.25 -5.89 -27.82
C PRO A 41 -0.15 -4.41 -28.24
N GLY A 42 -0.57 -4.08 -29.46
CA GLY A 42 -0.53 -2.69 -29.96
C GLY A 42 -1.37 -1.73 -29.13
N SER A 43 -2.55 -2.17 -28.64
CA SER A 43 -3.41 -1.35 -27.76
C SER A 43 -2.80 -1.19 -26.37
N PHE A 44 -2.14 -2.24 -25.84
CA PHE A 44 -1.44 -2.18 -24.57
C PHE A 44 -0.32 -1.14 -24.59
N TYR A 45 0.56 -1.22 -25.58
CA TYR A 45 1.67 -0.26 -25.73
C TYR A 45 1.18 1.17 -25.98
N ALA A 46 0.11 1.35 -26.75
CA ALA A 46 -0.50 2.66 -26.96
C ALA A 46 -1.09 3.27 -25.68
N ALA A 47 -1.65 2.43 -24.78
CA ALA A 47 -2.27 2.88 -23.54
C ALA A 47 -1.27 3.13 -22.41
N PHE A 48 -0.26 2.26 -22.26
CA PHE A 48 0.62 2.21 -21.09
C PHE A 48 2.10 2.37 -21.41
N GLY A 49 2.52 2.24 -22.65
CA GLY A 49 3.91 2.35 -23.09
C GLY A 49 4.74 1.10 -22.80
N SER A 50 4.74 0.60 -21.59
CA SER A 50 5.50 -0.59 -21.18
C SER A 50 4.90 -1.28 -19.96
N LYS A 51 5.35 -2.49 -19.65
CA LYS A 51 5.03 -3.18 -18.40
C LYS A 51 5.52 -2.38 -17.19
N GLU A 52 6.70 -1.76 -17.28
CA GLU A 52 7.26 -0.93 -16.21
C GLU A 52 6.38 0.28 -15.93
N ALA A 53 5.94 0.99 -16.98
CA ALA A 53 5.08 2.15 -16.82
C ALA A 53 3.72 1.77 -16.20
N LEU A 54 3.13 0.64 -16.59
CA LEU A 54 1.90 0.15 -15.97
C LEU A 54 2.12 -0.30 -14.52
N PHE A 55 3.28 -0.90 -14.20
CA PHE A 55 3.61 -1.27 -12.82
C PHE A 55 3.77 -0.03 -11.93
N ALA A 56 4.42 1.03 -12.43
CA ALA A 56 4.54 2.30 -11.71
C ALA A 56 3.15 2.91 -11.42
N LEU A 57 2.24 2.96 -12.40
CA LEU A 57 0.86 3.39 -12.20
C LEU A 57 0.10 2.54 -11.18
N ALA A 58 0.32 1.23 -11.20
CA ALA A 58 -0.27 0.30 -10.24
C ALA A 58 0.23 0.54 -8.80
N MET A 59 1.52 0.82 -8.61
CA MET A 59 2.10 1.20 -7.32
C MET A 59 1.56 2.54 -6.82
N GLU A 60 1.46 3.53 -7.70
CA GLU A 60 0.88 4.83 -7.38
C GLU A 60 -0.57 4.70 -6.90
N LYS A 61 -1.38 3.94 -7.63
CA LYS A 61 -2.77 3.66 -7.25
C LYS A 61 -2.85 2.96 -5.89
N TYR A 62 -2.02 1.92 -5.66
CA TYR A 62 -1.95 1.22 -4.38
C TYR A 62 -1.60 2.15 -3.21
N ALA A 63 -0.58 2.99 -3.39
CA ALA A 63 -0.13 3.94 -2.37
C ALA A 63 -1.19 5.02 -2.08
N THR A 64 -1.84 5.53 -3.13
CA THR A 64 -2.90 6.53 -3.02
C THR A 64 -4.12 5.97 -2.29
N ASP A 65 -4.60 4.77 -2.67
CA ASP A 65 -5.73 4.13 -2.01
C ASP A 65 -5.47 3.89 -0.50
N GLY A 66 -4.24 3.46 -0.15
CA GLY A 66 -3.85 3.27 1.24
C GLY A 66 -3.87 4.56 2.05
N ARG A 67 -3.34 5.64 1.48
CA ARG A 67 -3.33 6.98 2.10
C ARG A 67 -4.75 7.55 2.26
N GLU A 68 -5.58 7.41 1.24
CA GLU A 68 -6.96 7.91 1.27
C GLU A 68 -7.80 7.18 2.33
N ARG A 69 -7.62 5.86 2.48
CA ARG A 69 -8.28 5.10 3.55
C ARG A 69 -7.88 5.59 4.93
N LEU A 70 -6.58 5.80 5.17
CA LEU A 70 -6.09 6.31 6.44
C LEU A 70 -6.61 7.73 6.72
N LYS A 71 -6.60 8.60 5.70
CA LYS A 71 -7.15 9.96 5.79
C LYS A 71 -8.63 9.95 6.14
N ALA A 72 -9.44 9.12 5.48
CA ALA A 72 -10.86 8.97 5.78
C ALA A 72 -11.11 8.50 7.23
N LEU A 73 -10.28 7.59 7.75
CA LEU A 73 -10.34 7.19 9.16
C LEU A 73 -10.03 8.37 10.09
N ALA A 74 -8.99 9.16 9.77
CA ALA A 74 -8.59 10.31 10.59
C ALA A 74 -9.66 11.42 10.61
N GLU A 75 -10.25 11.71 9.46
CA GLU A 75 -11.35 12.67 9.34
C GLU A 75 -12.59 12.24 10.13
N LYS A 76 -12.88 10.94 10.15
CA LYS A 76 -14.07 10.40 10.82
C LYS A 76 -13.88 10.19 12.34
N HIS A 77 -12.70 9.79 12.78
CA HIS A 77 -12.49 9.28 14.14
C HIS A 77 -11.42 10.06 14.92
N GLY A 78 -10.70 10.98 14.30
CA GLY A 78 -9.54 11.65 14.85
C GLY A 78 -8.24 10.85 14.66
N PRO A 79 -7.08 11.52 14.85
CA PRO A 79 -5.76 10.99 14.45
C PRO A 79 -5.36 9.71 15.19
N ILE A 80 -5.46 9.68 16.52
CA ILE A 80 -5.04 8.49 17.29
C ILE A 80 -5.95 7.28 17.01
N LYS A 81 -7.26 7.52 16.90
CA LYS A 81 -8.22 6.45 16.62
C LYS A 81 -8.05 5.89 15.21
N ALA A 82 -7.70 6.73 14.24
CA ALA A 82 -7.35 6.28 12.89
C ALA A 82 -6.14 5.33 12.90
N LEU A 83 -5.08 5.69 13.62
CA LEU A 83 -3.90 4.84 13.79
C LEU A 83 -4.24 3.52 14.50
N GLN A 84 -5.16 3.51 15.47
CA GLN A 84 -5.63 2.29 16.14
C GLN A 84 -6.45 1.37 15.22
N LEU A 85 -7.26 1.92 14.32
CA LEU A 85 -8.13 1.15 13.43
C LEU A 85 -7.41 0.65 12.18
N PHE A 86 -6.36 1.35 11.74
CA PHE A 86 -5.69 1.05 10.48
C PHE A 86 -5.02 -0.33 10.43
N PRO A 87 -4.40 -0.89 11.51
CA PRO A 87 -3.84 -2.24 11.50
C PRO A 87 -4.89 -3.31 11.16
N GLU A 88 -6.08 -3.21 11.74
CA GLU A 88 -7.17 -4.14 11.45
C GLU A 88 -7.65 -3.99 10.00
N LEU A 89 -7.82 -2.76 9.52
CA LEU A 89 -8.24 -2.46 8.15
C LEU A 89 -7.32 -3.11 7.10
N VAL A 90 -6.00 -3.09 7.33
CA VAL A 90 -5.04 -3.62 6.33
C VAL A 90 -4.98 -5.14 6.28
N VAL A 91 -5.40 -5.85 7.33
CA VAL A 91 -5.45 -7.32 7.34
C VAL A 91 -6.84 -7.89 7.06
N GLN A 92 -7.92 -7.14 7.28
CA GLN A 92 -9.29 -7.54 7.02
C GLN A 92 -9.78 -7.18 5.59
N ASN A 93 -8.91 -6.70 4.73
CA ASN A 93 -9.28 -6.38 3.35
C ASN A 93 -9.51 -7.69 2.56
N ASP A 94 -10.73 -8.19 2.60
CA ASP A 94 -11.11 -9.44 1.94
C ASP A 94 -11.08 -9.34 0.40
N GLY A 95 -11.13 -8.12 -0.15
CA GLY A 95 -10.95 -7.87 -1.59
C GLY A 95 -9.48 -7.79 -2.03
N ALA A 96 -8.52 -7.81 -1.10
CA ALA A 96 -7.11 -7.76 -1.45
C ALA A 96 -6.61 -9.14 -1.94
N PRO A 97 -5.83 -9.19 -3.02
CA PRO A 97 -5.32 -10.46 -3.56
C PRO A 97 -4.29 -11.14 -2.64
N THR A 98 -3.69 -10.39 -1.71
CA THR A 98 -2.70 -10.84 -0.71
C THR A 98 -2.67 -9.85 0.46
N LYS A 99 -2.29 -10.29 1.65
CA LYS A 99 -2.15 -9.42 2.83
C LYS A 99 -0.82 -8.63 2.80
N ALA A 100 0.24 -9.21 2.22
CA ALA A 100 1.55 -8.57 2.14
C ALA A 100 1.51 -7.23 1.38
N CYS A 101 2.31 -6.26 1.81
CA CYS A 101 2.35 -4.94 1.19
C CYS A 101 2.99 -5.00 -0.21
N MET A 102 2.30 -4.50 -1.23
CA MET A 102 2.81 -4.45 -2.60
C MET A 102 4.15 -3.70 -2.69
N LEU A 103 4.26 -2.56 -2.02
CA LEU A 103 5.48 -1.72 -2.07
C LEU A 103 6.68 -2.41 -1.42
N SER A 104 6.50 -3.04 -0.26
CA SER A 104 7.59 -3.78 0.39
C SER A 104 8.00 -5.02 -0.41
N LYS A 105 7.04 -5.74 -1.01
CA LYS A 105 7.36 -6.85 -1.94
C LYS A 105 8.19 -6.36 -3.12
N THR A 106 7.79 -5.26 -3.76
CA THR A 106 8.50 -4.67 -4.89
C THR A 106 9.90 -4.22 -4.50
N LEU A 107 10.04 -3.55 -3.34
CA LEU A 107 11.34 -3.12 -2.83
C LEU A 107 12.28 -4.31 -2.65
N LEU A 108 11.84 -5.37 -1.97
CA LEU A 108 12.66 -6.55 -1.68
C LEU A 108 13.01 -7.34 -2.95
N GLU A 109 12.05 -7.47 -3.87
CA GLU A 109 12.25 -8.20 -5.13
C GLU A 109 13.28 -7.52 -6.05
N LEU A 110 13.28 -6.18 -6.10
CA LEU A 110 13.99 -5.42 -7.12
C LEU A 110 15.22 -4.65 -6.60
N HIS A 111 15.38 -4.51 -5.28
CA HIS A 111 16.47 -3.73 -4.68
C HIS A 111 17.86 -4.25 -5.07
N ALA A 112 18.06 -5.56 -5.04
CA ALA A 112 19.34 -6.18 -5.37
C ALA A 112 19.81 -5.90 -6.82
N HIS A 113 18.88 -5.55 -7.69
CA HIS A 113 19.14 -5.26 -9.11
C HIS A 113 19.18 -3.76 -9.41
N SER A 114 19.14 -2.90 -8.39
CA SER A 114 19.07 -1.42 -8.52
C SER A 114 17.99 -0.96 -9.51
N HIS A 115 16.87 -1.66 -9.55
CA HIS A 115 15.79 -1.39 -10.50
C HIS A 115 15.05 -0.08 -10.12
N PRO A 116 14.70 0.81 -11.06
CA PRO A 116 14.03 2.08 -10.76
C PRO A 116 12.73 1.92 -9.94
N LEU A 117 11.96 0.87 -10.22
CA LEU A 117 10.72 0.58 -9.47
C LEU A 117 10.95 0.29 -7.98
N ALA A 118 12.13 -0.23 -7.58
CA ALA A 118 12.47 -0.39 -6.17
C ALA A 118 12.66 0.96 -5.48
N HIS A 119 13.31 1.91 -6.15
CA HIS A 119 13.46 3.27 -5.65
C HIS A 119 12.10 3.96 -5.50
N GLU A 120 11.24 3.82 -6.49
CA GLU A 120 9.89 4.38 -6.47
C GLU A 120 9.03 3.78 -5.34
N ALA A 121 9.07 2.45 -5.16
CA ALA A 121 8.40 1.77 -4.05
C ALA A 121 8.87 2.31 -2.69
N ASN A 122 10.19 2.53 -2.52
CA ASN A 122 10.75 3.14 -1.31
C ASN A 122 10.24 4.57 -1.08
N LEU A 123 10.12 5.38 -2.13
CA LEU A 123 9.56 6.74 -2.01
C LEU A 123 8.10 6.72 -1.54
N TYR A 124 7.28 5.77 -1.99
CA TYR A 124 5.91 5.63 -1.49
C TYR A 124 5.86 5.16 -0.03
N LEU A 125 6.76 4.28 0.40
CA LEU A 125 6.89 3.89 1.80
C LEU A 125 7.28 5.08 2.68
N LEU A 126 8.25 5.90 2.26
CA LEU A 126 8.65 7.12 2.98
C LEU A 126 7.51 8.15 3.06
N LYS A 127 6.72 8.32 2.00
CA LYS A 127 5.54 9.20 2.01
C LYS A 127 4.48 8.72 3.01
N MET A 128 4.28 7.41 3.11
CA MET A 128 3.34 6.84 4.08
C MET A 128 3.85 7.01 5.52
N GLU A 129 5.16 6.81 5.76
CA GLU A 129 5.80 7.08 7.07
C GLU A 129 5.62 8.54 7.49
N ALA A 130 5.83 9.48 6.55
CA ALA A 130 5.60 10.90 6.81
C ALA A 130 4.14 11.19 7.19
N HIS A 131 3.19 10.56 6.52
CA HIS A 131 1.77 10.72 6.84
C HIS A 131 1.41 10.15 8.22
N PHE A 132 2.00 9.03 8.63
CA PHE A 132 1.87 8.55 10.01
C PHE A 132 2.46 9.55 11.02
N ALA A 133 3.62 10.17 10.71
CA ALA A 133 4.22 11.17 11.59
C ALA A 133 3.31 12.41 11.77
N GLU A 134 2.66 12.85 10.71
CA GLU A 134 1.67 13.94 10.78
C GLU A 134 0.49 13.57 11.71
N LEU A 135 -0.02 12.35 11.63
CA LEU A 135 -1.10 11.89 12.51
C LEU A 135 -0.65 11.78 13.98
N PHE A 136 0.56 11.29 14.26
CA PHE A 136 1.13 11.30 15.60
C PHE A 136 1.29 12.72 16.15
N GLN A 137 1.76 13.65 15.34
CA GLN A 137 1.88 15.05 15.73
C GLN A 137 0.51 15.68 16.03
N GLN A 138 -0.51 15.38 15.23
CA GLN A 138 -1.88 15.83 15.49
C GLN A 138 -2.44 15.25 16.79
N ALA A 139 -2.19 13.96 17.07
CA ALA A 139 -2.59 13.30 18.30
C ALA A 139 -1.91 13.93 19.54
N GLN A 140 -0.63 14.30 19.44
CA GLN A 140 0.07 15.06 20.48
C GLN A 140 -0.56 16.43 20.70
N SER A 141 -0.88 17.14 19.63
CA SER A 141 -1.51 18.46 19.71
C SER A 141 -2.92 18.40 20.31
N ALA A 142 -3.61 17.27 20.15
CA ALA A 142 -4.91 16.99 20.77
C ALA A 142 -4.81 16.53 22.25
N GLY A 143 -3.61 16.20 22.73
CA GLY A 143 -3.39 15.67 24.07
C GLY A 143 -3.67 14.18 24.22
N ASP A 144 -3.79 13.46 23.10
CA ASP A 144 -4.09 12.02 23.10
C ASP A 144 -2.88 11.15 23.45
N ILE A 145 -1.65 11.65 23.20
CA ILE A 145 -0.38 10.97 23.47
C ILE A 145 0.68 11.96 24.01
N ASP A 146 1.71 11.41 24.66
CA ASP A 146 2.79 12.20 25.27
C ASP A 146 3.60 12.99 24.21
N VAL A 147 3.77 14.29 24.45
CA VAL A 147 4.54 15.20 23.59
C VAL A 147 6.06 14.97 23.65
N SER A 148 6.55 14.22 24.64
CA SER A 148 8.00 13.90 24.76
C SER A 148 8.50 12.93 23.69
N ARG A 149 7.60 12.25 22.99
CA ARG A 149 7.93 11.29 21.95
C ARG A 149 8.09 11.98 20.59
N ASP A 150 9.17 11.67 19.86
CA ASP A 150 9.33 12.17 18.48
C ASP A 150 8.32 11.48 17.53
N PRO A 151 7.39 12.21 16.88
CA PRO A 151 6.40 11.66 15.96
C PRO A 151 7.01 10.87 14.80
N LYS A 152 8.21 11.24 14.33
CA LYS A 152 8.90 10.52 13.25
C LYS A 152 9.41 9.15 13.72
N VAL A 153 9.88 9.07 14.97
CA VAL A 153 10.32 7.80 15.57
C VAL A 153 9.10 6.88 15.77
N LEU A 154 7.98 7.42 16.25
CA LEU A 154 6.72 6.68 16.40
C LEU A 154 6.23 6.16 15.06
N ALA A 155 6.22 7.01 14.03
CA ALA A 155 5.77 6.66 12.68
C ALA A 155 6.61 5.53 12.06
N ARG A 156 7.93 5.61 12.19
CA ARG A 156 8.85 4.58 11.68
C ARG A 156 8.61 3.23 12.34
N ARG A 157 8.46 3.21 13.66
CA ARG A 157 8.12 1.99 14.40
C ARG A 157 6.77 1.45 13.97
N TYR A 158 5.76 2.29 13.94
CA TYR A 158 4.41 1.92 13.54
C TYR A 158 4.37 1.34 12.10
N GLN A 159 5.09 1.95 11.16
CA GLN A 159 5.19 1.39 9.81
C GLN A 159 5.87 0.02 9.81
N SER A 160 6.93 -0.17 10.61
CA SER A 160 7.61 -1.46 10.74
C SER A 160 6.68 -2.52 11.32
N ASP A 161 5.89 -2.19 12.34
CA ASP A 161 4.90 -3.08 12.94
C ASP A 161 3.80 -3.46 11.92
N LEU A 162 3.31 -2.51 11.11
CA LEU A 162 2.35 -2.78 10.04
C LEU A 162 2.91 -3.69 8.94
N LEU A 163 4.18 -3.50 8.53
CA LEU A 163 4.82 -4.37 7.54
C LEU A 163 5.00 -5.78 8.10
N GLY A 164 5.42 -5.90 9.35
CA GLY A 164 5.52 -7.18 10.07
C GLY A 164 4.17 -7.88 10.22
N LEU A 165 3.14 -7.14 10.61
CA LEU A 165 1.76 -7.62 10.68
C LEU A 165 1.29 -8.22 9.35
N ARG A 166 1.50 -7.50 8.23
CA ARG A 166 1.07 -7.94 6.91
C ARG A 166 1.78 -9.20 6.44
N VAL A 167 3.08 -9.34 6.76
CA VAL A 167 3.83 -10.57 6.50
C VAL A 167 3.33 -11.71 7.39
N SER A 168 3.08 -11.43 8.67
CA SER A 168 2.57 -12.44 9.61
C SER A 168 1.18 -12.95 9.21
N ALA A 169 0.32 -12.08 8.68
CA ALA A 169 -1.02 -12.44 8.24
C ALA A 169 -1.05 -13.33 6.97
N GLU A 170 0.08 -13.49 6.25
CA GLU A 170 0.22 -14.48 5.17
C GLU A 170 0.58 -15.88 5.67
N ARG A 171 1.00 -16.02 6.93
CA ARG A 171 1.46 -17.28 7.48
C ARG A 171 0.28 -18.13 7.95
N GLU A 172 0.30 -19.41 7.64
CA GLU A 172 -0.69 -20.37 8.15
C GLU A 172 -0.66 -20.41 9.68
N GLY A 173 -1.83 -20.46 10.29
CA GLY A 173 -2.00 -20.56 11.74
C GLY A 173 -1.71 -19.28 12.52
N VAL A 174 -1.43 -18.15 11.86
CA VAL A 174 -1.22 -16.86 12.50
C VAL A 174 -2.49 -16.02 12.46
N ASP A 175 -2.98 -15.60 13.61
CA ASP A 175 -4.10 -14.68 13.73
C ASP A 175 -3.63 -13.23 13.55
N GLY A 176 -3.73 -12.73 12.32
CA GLY A 176 -3.38 -11.36 11.99
C GLY A 176 -4.27 -10.32 12.68
N LYS A 177 -5.52 -10.67 13.06
CA LYS A 177 -6.41 -9.76 13.81
C LYS A 177 -5.94 -9.58 15.23
N ALA A 178 -5.48 -10.65 15.87
CA ALA A 178 -4.90 -10.57 17.22
C ALA A 178 -3.67 -9.65 17.24
N ILE A 179 -2.75 -9.81 16.27
CA ILE A 179 -1.57 -8.93 16.17
C ILE A 179 -1.98 -7.47 15.88
N ALA A 180 -2.98 -7.24 15.02
CA ALA A 180 -3.49 -5.90 14.75
C ALA A 180 -4.05 -5.23 16.01
N ALA A 181 -4.77 -6.00 16.85
CA ALA A 181 -5.29 -5.52 18.13
C ALA A 181 -4.15 -5.18 19.12
N GLU A 182 -3.08 -5.97 19.15
CA GLU A 182 -1.91 -5.68 19.98
C GLU A 182 -1.25 -4.35 19.57
N ILE A 183 -1.02 -4.13 18.26
CA ILE A 183 -0.48 -2.87 17.74
C ILE A 183 -1.38 -1.68 18.12
N ALA A 184 -2.70 -1.82 17.98
CA ALA A 184 -3.66 -0.79 18.36
C ALA A 184 -3.63 -0.48 19.88
N ASN A 185 -3.50 -1.51 20.73
CA ASN A 185 -3.42 -1.36 22.18
C ASN A 185 -2.11 -0.71 22.64
N ASP A 186 -1.00 -0.96 21.96
CA ASP A 186 0.27 -0.31 22.27
C ASP A 186 0.22 1.21 22.08
N LEU A 187 -0.60 1.71 21.14
CA LEU A 187 -0.81 3.14 20.93
C LEU A 187 -1.56 3.82 22.08
N ILE A 188 -2.35 3.08 22.88
CA ILE A 188 -3.05 3.63 24.06
C ILE A 188 -2.08 3.95 25.21
N ARG A 189 -0.89 3.35 25.17
CA ARG A 189 0.13 3.50 26.21
C ARG A 189 1.20 4.54 25.88
N LEU A 190 1.04 5.24 24.75
CA LEU A 190 1.95 6.31 24.33
C LEU A 190 1.60 7.64 24.99
#